data_5c58c661e668739e4ac1d15a5d5a836c
#
_entry.id   5c58c661e668739e4ac1d15a5d5a836c
#
_cell.length_a   1.000
_cell.length_b   1.000
_cell.length_c   1.000
_cell.angle_alpha   90.00
_cell.angle_beta   90.00
_cell.angle_gamma   90.00
#
_symmetry.space_group_name_H-M   'P 1'
#
loop_
_entity.id
_entity.type
_entity.pdbx_description
1 polymer ?
#
loop_
_entity_poly.entity_id
_entity_poly.type
_entity_poly.pdbx_seq_one_letter_code
_entity_poly.pdbx_strand_id
1 'polypeptide(L)'
;MVPGDSKISYKILITGVGSYLPLNKCSNENLSNFVDTSDEWISKRSGIKNRHFVSDKEKTSDMSLFAANKAIKNAEISKNDIDLIVLATTTPDNTFPSTATLVQKKLEINAVSFDIQAVCAGFVFALSVAKSMMTEGNYKNCLVIGADS
;
A
#
# COMPACT_ATOMS: atom_id res chain seq x y z
N MET A 1 0.92 -10.30 -45.50
CA MET A 1 0.14 -10.44 -44.26
C MET A 1 1.02 -11.12 -43.23
N VAL A 2 1.47 -10.40 -42.21
CA VAL A 2 2.18 -10.96 -41.07
C VAL A 2 1.13 -11.63 -40.18
N PRO A 3 1.29 -12.92 -39.78
CA PRO A 3 0.34 -13.55 -38.87
C PRO A 3 0.31 -12.75 -37.57
N GLY A 4 -0.90 -12.38 -37.13
CA GLY A 4 -1.09 -11.55 -35.96
C GLY A 4 -0.46 -12.19 -34.71
N ASP A 5 0.38 -11.45 -34.04
CA ASP A 5 0.82 -11.75 -32.70
C ASP A 5 -0.41 -11.96 -31.80
N SER A 6 -0.65 -13.21 -31.44
CA SER A 6 -1.59 -13.52 -30.37
C SER A 6 -1.01 -12.90 -29.10
N LYS A 7 -1.53 -11.73 -28.69
CA LYS A 7 -1.20 -11.12 -27.40
C LYS A 7 -1.46 -12.16 -26.33
N ILE A 8 -0.40 -12.72 -25.77
CA ILE A 8 -0.49 -13.58 -24.60
C ILE A 8 -1.09 -12.71 -23.48
N SER A 9 -2.35 -12.98 -23.14
CA SER A 9 -3.01 -12.30 -22.03
C SER A 9 -2.56 -12.97 -20.74
N TYR A 10 -1.62 -12.35 -20.03
CA TYR A 10 -1.26 -12.78 -18.69
C TYR A 10 -2.38 -12.45 -17.71
N LYS A 11 -2.84 -13.45 -16.97
CA LYS A 11 -3.73 -13.26 -15.82
C LYS A 11 -2.87 -12.93 -14.61
N ILE A 12 -3.14 -11.77 -13.98
CA ILE A 12 -2.53 -11.38 -12.73
C ILE A 12 -3.54 -11.63 -11.62
N LEU A 13 -3.11 -12.27 -10.55
CA LEU A 13 -3.94 -12.67 -9.43
C LEU A 13 -3.49 -11.94 -8.17
N ILE A 14 -4.44 -11.58 -7.32
CA ILE A 14 -4.17 -11.18 -5.95
C ILE A 14 -4.10 -12.46 -5.13
N THR A 15 -2.92 -12.80 -4.65
CA THR A 15 -2.63 -14.06 -3.93
C THR A 15 -2.59 -13.88 -2.43
N GLY A 16 -2.39 -12.66 -1.94
CA GLY A 16 -2.35 -12.37 -0.51
C GLY A 16 -2.73 -10.92 -0.21
N VAL A 17 -3.32 -10.74 0.98
CA VAL A 17 -3.70 -9.44 1.50
C VAL A 17 -3.19 -9.27 2.93
N GLY A 18 -2.85 -8.04 3.31
CA GLY A 18 -2.42 -7.70 4.65
C GLY A 18 -2.78 -6.26 4.99
N SER A 19 -3.02 -6.01 6.25
CA SER A 19 -3.34 -4.67 6.75
C SER A 19 -2.67 -4.41 8.08
N TYR A 20 -2.46 -3.14 8.37
CA TYR A 20 -1.97 -2.66 9.63
C TYR A 20 -2.71 -1.37 10.02
N LEU A 21 -2.99 -1.22 11.29
CA LEU A 21 -3.51 0.01 11.88
C LEU A 21 -2.68 0.34 13.12
N PRO A 22 -2.25 1.60 13.30
CA PRO A 22 -1.60 2.06 14.51
C PRO A 22 -2.43 1.79 15.77
N LEU A 23 -1.77 1.71 16.93
CA LEU A 23 -2.45 1.37 18.18
C LEU A 23 -3.32 2.50 18.74
N ASN A 24 -2.98 3.76 18.43
CA ASN A 24 -3.68 4.93 18.96
C ASN A 24 -5.04 5.13 18.28
N LYS A 25 -6.04 4.47 18.80
CA LYS A 25 -7.42 4.55 18.29
C LYS A 25 -8.14 5.78 18.83
N CYS A 26 -8.77 6.55 17.95
CA CYS A 26 -9.58 7.71 18.27
C CYS A 26 -11.00 7.51 17.72
N SER A 27 -12.01 7.53 18.58
CA SER A 27 -13.42 7.52 18.19
C SER A 27 -13.87 8.89 17.65
N ASN A 28 -15.04 8.92 16.99
CA ASN A 28 -15.64 10.18 16.56
C ASN A 28 -15.94 11.10 17.75
N GLU A 29 -16.39 10.55 18.89
CA GLU A 29 -16.61 11.31 20.11
C GLU A 29 -15.32 11.92 20.65
N ASN A 30 -14.23 11.14 20.68
CA ASN A 30 -12.93 11.68 21.11
C ASN A 30 -12.44 12.78 20.17
N LEU A 31 -12.67 12.64 18.86
CA LEU A 31 -12.28 13.64 17.86
C LEU A 31 -13.06 14.95 18.05
N SER A 32 -14.33 14.90 18.43
CA SER A 32 -15.17 16.11 18.67
C SER A 32 -14.69 16.98 19.82
N ASN A 33 -13.79 16.47 20.68
CA ASN A 33 -13.15 17.31 21.71
C ASN A 33 -12.07 18.26 21.12
N PHE A 34 -11.61 18.03 19.91
CA PHE A 34 -10.53 18.78 19.27
C PHE A 34 -10.95 19.50 18.00
N VAL A 35 -12.03 19.04 17.37
CA VAL A 35 -12.51 19.54 16.08
C VAL A 35 -14.03 19.73 16.17
N ASP A 36 -14.55 20.80 15.58
CA ASP A 36 -15.99 21.06 15.48
C ASP A 36 -16.66 20.05 14.55
N THR A 37 -17.11 18.94 15.12
CA THR A 37 -17.75 17.81 14.43
C THR A 37 -18.59 16.97 15.40
N SER A 38 -19.28 15.94 14.89
CA SER A 38 -20.02 14.97 15.71
C SER A 38 -19.93 13.56 15.12
N ASP A 39 -20.18 12.54 15.95
CA ASP A 39 -20.27 11.15 15.47
C ASP A 39 -21.34 10.99 14.40
N GLU A 40 -22.51 11.62 14.59
CA GLU A 40 -23.60 11.58 13.62
C GLU A 40 -23.18 12.14 12.26
N TRP A 41 -22.51 13.32 12.26
CA TRP A 41 -22.06 13.98 11.05
C TRP A 41 -21.05 13.14 10.27
N ILE A 42 -20.05 12.60 10.97
CA ILE A 42 -18.99 11.76 10.34
C ILE A 42 -19.58 10.45 9.84
N SER A 43 -20.34 9.75 10.69
CA SER A 43 -20.90 8.44 10.38
C SER A 43 -21.87 8.49 9.20
N LYS A 44 -22.70 9.51 9.12
CA LYS A 44 -23.67 9.67 8.02
C LYS A 44 -22.99 9.92 6.65
N ARG A 45 -21.82 10.59 6.64
CA ARG A 45 -21.11 10.94 5.41
C ARG A 45 -20.10 9.92 4.96
N SER A 46 -19.42 9.26 5.88
CA SER A 46 -18.28 8.40 5.59
C SER A 46 -18.42 6.96 6.08
N GLY A 47 -19.34 6.70 7.02
CA GLY A 47 -19.43 5.42 7.71
C GLY A 47 -18.30 5.19 8.72
N ILE A 48 -17.36 6.13 8.86
CA ILE A 48 -16.18 5.97 9.73
C ILE A 48 -16.59 6.12 11.19
N LYS A 49 -16.22 5.16 12.02
CA LYS A 49 -16.44 5.16 13.47
C LYS A 49 -15.19 5.52 14.25
N ASN A 50 -14.02 5.16 13.73
CA ASN A 50 -12.74 5.36 14.38
C ASN A 50 -11.66 5.68 13.33
N ARG A 51 -10.60 6.37 13.77
CA ARG A 51 -9.33 6.50 13.06
C ARG A 51 -8.20 6.06 13.98
N HIS A 52 -7.04 5.83 13.38
CA HIS A 52 -5.85 5.43 14.10
C HIS A 52 -4.74 6.43 13.80
N PHE A 53 -4.09 6.93 14.83
CA PHE A 53 -2.98 7.85 14.68
C PHE A 53 -1.67 7.12 14.93
N VAL A 54 -0.68 7.39 14.11
CA VAL A 54 0.69 6.95 14.33
C VAL A 54 1.26 7.51 15.63
N SER A 55 2.18 6.82 16.26
CA SER A 55 3.01 7.38 17.32
C SER A 55 4.16 8.20 16.71
N ASP A 56 4.81 9.05 17.52
CA ASP A 56 5.94 9.90 17.08
C ASP A 56 7.09 9.13 16.42
N LYS A 57 7.19 7.83 16.66
CA LYS A 57 8.25 6.96 16.15
C LYS A 57 7.81 6.09 14.98
N GLU A 58 6.53 6.05 14.68
CA GLU A 58 5.96 5.18 13.65
C GLU A 58 5.80 5.95 12.35
N LYS A 59 6.41 5.44 11.29
CA LYS A 59 6.43 6.06 9.97
C LYS A 59 5.59 5.26 8.97
N THR A 60 5.27 5.88 7.85
CA THR A 60 4.55 5.24 6.74
C THR A 60 5.25 3.96 6.27
N SER A 61 6.59 3.93 6.25
CA SER A 61 7.35 2.71 5.92
C SER A 61 7.21 1.59 6.95
N ASP A 62 6.99 1.93 8.25
CA ASP A 62 6.77 0.92 9.30
C ASP A 62 5.41 0.26 9.14
N MET A 63 4.37 1.06 8.96
CA MET A 63 3.02 0.57 8.68
C MET A 63 2.99 -0.30 7.44
N SER A 64 3.64 0.16 6.37
CA SER A 64 3.78 -0.57 5.11
C SER A 64 4.47 -1.92 5.28
N LEU A 65 5.55 -1.97 6.08
CA LEU A 65 6.27 -3.21 6.40
C LEU A 65 5.38 -4.21 7.13
N PHE A 66 4.62 -3.76 8.14
CA PHE A 66 3.73 -4.65 8.90
C PHE A 66 2.60 -5.22 8.01
N ALA A 67 2.02 -4.39 7.15
CA ALA A 67 1.00 -4.83 6.20
C ALA A 67 1.60 -5.79 5.15
N ALA A 68 2.78 -5.48 4.59
CA ALA A 68 3.49 -6.30 3.61
C ALA A 68 3.81 -7.70 4.16
N ASN A 69 4.35 -7.79 5.39
CA ASN A 69 4.64 -9.08 6.01
C ASN A 69 3.38 -9.96 6.18
N LYS A 70 2.24 -9.35 6.50
CA LYS A 70 0.96 -10.08 6.57
C LYS A 70 0.50 -10.54 5.19
N ALA A 71 0.66 -9.71 4.16
CA ALA A 71 0.30 -10.06 2.78
C ALA A 71 1.17 -11.21 2.25
N ILE A 72 2.50 -11.14 2.44
CA ILE A 72 3.45 -12.19 2.05
C ILE A 72 3.11 -13.52 2.75
N LYS A 73 2.86 -13.47 4.07
CA LYS A 73 2.44 -14.65 4.83
C LYS A 73 1.11 -15.22 4.33
N ASN A 74 0.14 -14.37 4.02
CA ASN A 74 -1.16 -14.79 3.51
C ASN A 74 -1.08 -15.38 2.10
N ALA A 75 -0.14 -14.91 1.28
CA ALA A 75 0.15 -15.45 -0.05
C ALA A 75 0.93 -16.77 -0.02
N GLU A 76 1.46 -17.18 1.15
CA GLU A 76 2.29 -18.38 1.33
C GLU A 76 3.54 -18.41 0.43
N ILE A 77 4.15 -17.23 0.17
CA ILE A 77 5.37 -17.10 -0.62
C ILE A 77 6.56 -16.63 0.23
N SER A 78 7.76 -16.79 -0.26
CA SER A 78 8.95 -16.20 0.37
C SER A 78 9.01 -14.69 0.09
N LYS A 79 9.47 -13.90 1.06
CA LYS A 79 9.78 -12.47 0.82
C LYS A 79 10.77 -12.26 -0.31
N ASN A 80 11.67 -13.21 -0.52
CA ASN A 80 12.69 -13.15 -1.57
C ASN A 80 12.13 -13.39 -2.99
N ASP A 81 10.87 -13.84 -3.09
CA ASP A 81 10.18 -13.97 -4.37
C ASP A 81 9.58 -12.65 -4.85
N ILE A 82 9.56 -11.61 -4.00
CA ILE A 82 9.09 -10.27 -4.37
C ILE A 82 10.16 -9.57 -5.20
N ASP A 83 9.79 -9.17 -6.40
CA ASP A 83 10.68 -8.51 -7.36
C ASP A 83 10.23 -7.09 -7.74
N LEU A 84 9.04 -6.66 -7.29
CA LEU A 84 8.51 -5.33 -7.50
C LEU A 84 7.75 -4.83 -6.26
N ILE A 85 7.95 -3.56 -5.89
CA ILE A 85 7.17 -2.85 -4.86
C ILE A 85 6.67 -1.54 -5.46
N VAL A 86 5.35 -1.37 -5.51
CA VAL A 86 4.70 -0.11 -5.87
C VAL A 86 3.92 0.40 -4.66
N LEU A 87 4.35 1.52 -4.11
CA LEU A 87 3.76 2.08 -2.90
C LEU A 87 3.06 3.41 -3.21
N ALA A 88 1.78 3.51 -2.86
CA ALA A 88 1.00 4.73 -2.97
C ALA A 88 0.94 5.43 -1.61
N THR A 89 1.43 6.67 -1.54
CA THR A 89 1.37 7.49 -0.33
C THR A 89 1.36 8.98 -0.64
N THR A 90 0.74 9.76 0.23
CA THR A 90 0.82 11.22 0.27
C THR A 90 1.64 11.72 1.46
N THR A 91 2.01 10.80 2.35
CA THR A 91 2.80 11.07 3.57
C THR A 91 4.07 10.20 3.58
N PRO A 92 4.99 10.40 2.59
CA PRO A 92 6.23 9.62 2.54
C PRO A 92 7.11 9.92 3.75
N ASP A 93 7.92 8.94 4.17
CA ASP A 93 8.89 9.13 5.26
C ASP A 93 9.86 10.27 4.97
N ASN A 94 10.28 10.39 3.72
CA ASN A 94 11.19 11.40 3.21
C ASN A 94 10.85 11.74 1.76
N THR A 95 11.32 12.88 1.27
CA THR A 95 11.28 13.19 -0.16
C THR A 95 12.19 12.23 -0.95
N PHE A 96 13.31 11.82 -0.36
CA PHE A 96 14.29 10.87 -0.90
C PHE A 96 15.08 10.21 0.24
N PRO A 97 15.32 8.89 0.23
CA PRO A 97 14.80 7.91 -0.73
C PRO A 97 13.29 7.69 -0.60
N SER A 98 12.68 7.05 -1.62
CA SER A 98 11.25 6.74 -1.61
C SER A 98 10.86 5.81 -0.46
N THR A 99 9.62 5.90 0.01
CA THR A 99 9.11 5.04 1.09
C THR A 99 9.13 3.56 0.69
N ALA A 100 8.85 3.23 -0.57
CA ALA A 100 8.97 1.87 -1.10
C ALA A 100 10.40 1.31 -0.96
N THR A 101 11.42 2.14 -1.21
CA THR A 101 12.83 1.75 -1.04
C THR A 101 13.17 1.49 0.43
N LEU A 102 12.58 2.25 1.36
CA LEU A 102 12.72 2.00 2.79
C LEU A 102 12.06 0.68 3.21
N VAL A 103 10.88 0.38 2.67
CA VAL A 103 10.20 -0.91 2.88
C VAL A 103 11.03 -2.06 2.32
N GLN A 104 11.57 -1.93 1.12
CA GLN A 104 12.48 -2.90 0.51
C GLN A 104 13.68 -3.19 1.42
N LYS A 105 14.32 -2.13 1.94
CA LYS A 105 15.44 -2.26 2.89
C LYS A 105 15.02 -2.98 4.17
N LYS A 106 13.87 -2.62 4.74
CA LYS A 106 13.35 -3.24 5.98
C LYS A 106 12.94 -4.71 5.78
N LEU A 107 12.48 -5.09 4.58
CA LEU A 107 12.23 -6.48 4.19
C LEU A 107 13.52 -7.25 3.90
N GLU A 108 14.65 -6.55 3.71
CA GLU A 108 15.94 -7.14 3.31
C GLU A 108 15.85 -7.95 2.02
N ILE A 109 15.20 -7.40 1.02
CA ILE A 109 15.01 -8.03 -0.30
C ILE A 109 15.61 -7.16 -1.40
N ASN A 110 15.76 -7.74 -2.59
CA ASN A 110 16.18 -7.02 -3.80
C ASN A 110 15.02 -6.96 -4.80
N ALA A 111 14.35 -5.82 -4.86
CA ALA A 111 13.20 -5.59 -5.72
C ALA A 111 13.28 -4.20 -6.37
N VAL A 112 12.69 -4.02 -7.52
CA VAL A 112 12.44 -2.67 -8.05
C VAL A 112 11.39 -2.01 -7.18
N SER A 113 11.66 -0.81 -6.66
CA SER A 113 10.77 -0.16 -5.69
C SER A 113 10.66 1.34 -5.91
N PHE A 114 9.44 1.85 -5.93
CA PHE A 114 9.14 3.27 -6.09
C PHE A 114 7.79 3.63 -5.50
N ASP A 115 7.65 4.93 -5.19
CA ASP A 115 6.38 5.49 -4.73
C ASP A 115 5.60 6.09 -5.91
N ILE A 116 4.28 6.08 -5.78
CA ILE A 116 3.37 6.88 -6.60
C ILE A 116 2.51 7.76 -5.70
N GLN A 117 2.13 8.93 -6.21
CA GLN A 117 1.27 9.87 -5.51
C GLN A 117 0.06 10.22 -6.37
N ALA A 118 -1.13 9.85 -5.91
CA ALA A 118 -2.40 10.19 -6.56
C ALA A 118 -3.54 10.28 -5.53
N VAL A 119 -3.23 10.70 -4.33
CA VAL A 119 -4.17 10.91 -3.22
C VAL A 119 -5.11 9.70 -3.06
N CYS A 120 -6.42 9.91 -2.98
CA CYS A 120 -7.42 8.86 -2.78
C CYS A 120 -7.45 7.80 -3.90
N ALA A 121 -6.96 8.12 -5.10
CA ALA A 121 -6.86 7.19 -6.22
C ALA A 121 -5.52 6.42 -6.25
N GLY A 122 -4.57 6.75 -5.37
CA GLY A 122 -3.20 6.24 -5.39
C GLY A 122 -3.12 4.73 -5.42
N PHE A 123 -3.84 4.04 -4.53
CA PHE A 123 -3.82 2.58 -4.49
C PHE A 123 -4.35 1.92 -5.78
N VAL A 124 -5.41 2.46 -6.37
CA VAL A 124 -5.97 1.95 -7.63
C VAL A 124 -4.99 2.16 -8.78
N PHE A 125 -4.30 3.31 -8.80
CA PHE A 125 -3.27 3.58 -9.80
C PHE A 125 -2.03 2.70 -9.58
N ALA A 126 -1.64 2.44 -8.33
CA ALA A 126 -0.58 1.50 -8.02
C ALA A 126 -0.87 0.09 -8.55
N LEU A 127 -2.10 -0.40 -8.38
CA LEU A 127 -2.55 -1.67 -8.94
C LEU A 127 -2.46 -1.67 -10.48
N SER A 128 -2.86 -0.58 -11.13
CA SER A 128 -2.82 -0.43 -12.59
C SER A 128 -1.37 -0.43 -13.12
N VAL A 129 -0.49 0.30 -12.45
CA VAL A 129 0.95 0.36 -12.77
C VAL A 129 1.60 -1.01 -12.58
N ALA A 130 1.38 -1.65 -11.42
CA ALA A 130 1.90 -2.98 -11.13
C ALA A 130 1.44 -4.00 -12.19
N LYS A 131 0.13 -3.99 -12.53
CA LYS A 131 -0.41 -4.84 -13.60
C LYS A 131 0.34 -4.64 -14.91
N SER A 132 0.54 -3.39 -15.35
CA SER A 132 1.21 -3.10 -16.61
C SER A 132 2.66 -3.57 -16.60
N MET A 133 3.40 -3.29 -15.51
CA MET A 133 4.79 -3.73 -15.36
C MET A 133 4.93 -5.25 -15.33
N MET A 134 4.03 -5.95 -14.65
CA MET A 134 4.02 -7.42 -14.60
C MET A 134 3.65 -8.03 -15.96
N THR A 135 2.75 -7.39 -16.73
CA THR A 135 2.31 -7.92 -18.03
C THR A 135 3.38 -7.77 -19.10
N GLU A 136 4.11 -6.66 -19.11
CA GLU A 136 5.11 -6.34 -20.14
C GLU A 136 6.55 -6.62 -19.69
N GLY A 137 6.75 -6.72 -18.39
CA GLY A 137 8.05 -6.88 -17.79
C GLY A 137 8.34 -8.31 -17.34
N ASN A 138 9.42 -8.44 -16.60
CA ASN A 138 9.88 -9.70 -16.06
C ASN A 138 9.56 -9.87 -14.58
N TYR A 139 8.53 -9.15 -14.08
CA TYR A 139 8.14 -9.19 -12.68
C TYR A 139 7.08 -10.27 -12.45
N LYS A 140 7.32 -11.12 -11.45
CA LYS A 140 6.44 -12.26 -11.11
C LYS A 140 5.57 -11.98 -9.89
N ASN A 141 6.15 -11.35 -8.88
CA ASN A 141 5.44 -11.07 -7.63
C ASN A 141 5.63 -9.60 -7.24
N CYS A 142 4.52 -8.88 -7.16
CA CYS A 142 4.51 -7.48 -6.82
C CYS A 142 3.81 -7.25 -5.48
N LEU A 143 4.43 -6.47 -4.59
CA LEU A 143 3.76 -5.84 -3.46
C LEU A 143 3.16 -4.51 -3.92
N VAL A 144 1.84 -4.40 -3.84
CA VAL A 144 1.14 -3.13 -4.02
C VAL A 144 0.67 -2.65 -2.66
N ILE A 145 1.13 -1.49 -2.24
CA ILE A 145 0.90 -0.95 -0.90
C ILE A 145 0.24 0.41 -1.01
N GLY A 146 -0.79 0.66 -0.18
CA GLY A 146 -1.33 1.99 0.06
C GLY A 146 -1.19 2.29 1.54
N ALA A 147 -0.50 3.36 1.91
CA ALA A 147 -0.27 3.73 3.30
C ALA A 147 -0.13 5.24 3.45
N ASP A 148 -0.83 5.79 4.42
CA ASP A 148 -0.73 7.19 4.84
C ASP A 148 -0.74 7.28 6.37
N SER A 149 -0.02 8.27 6.92
CA SER A 149 0.12 8.54 8.37
C SER A 149 -0.44 9.90 8.76
#